data_ad7f4f7050f163183966643141e167b7
#
_entry.id   ad7f4f7050f163183966643141e167b7
#
_cell.length_a   1.000
_cell.length_b   1.000
_cell.length_c   1.000
_cell.angle_alpha   90.00
_cell.angle_beta   90.00
_cell.angle_gamma   90.00
#
_symmetry.space_group_name_H-M   'P 1'
#
loop_
_entity.id
_entity.type
_entity.pdbx_description
1 polymer ?
#
loop_
_entity_poly.entity_id
_entity_poly.type
_entity_poly.pdbx_seq_one_letter_code
_entity_poly.pdbx_strand_id
1 'polypeptide(L)'
;EGGSRAPCIVRWPGRVTAGKTSGALFATVDFMPTFASLAGFDVPTDRKIDGVDQTGLLLGTNKQGNRTNFYYQGNGVRQGKWKYLVADQKVYGYARDMERPVVEELYNLDRDIGETNSLAAKHPRKVEMLKALMNSIKADATIKPVQKLR
;
A
#
# COMPACT_ATOMS: atom_id res chain seq x y z
N GLU A 1 0.99 10.90 4.03
CA GLU A 1 -0.13 10.41 3.20
C GLU A 1 -0.31 11.23 1.90
N GLY A 2 -0.14 12.55 1.92
CA GLY A 2 -0.50 13.42 0.79
C GLY A 2 0.07 13.03 -0.57
N GLY A 3 1.27 12.48 -0.62
CA GLY A 3 1.91 12.05 -1.87
C GLY A 3 1.47 10.68 -2.39
N SER A 4 0.79 9.86 -1.58
CA SER A 4 0.48 8.46 -1.92
C SER A 4 -1.00 8.14 -1.84
N ARG A 5 -1.79 9.00 -1.19
CA ARG A 5 -3.22 8.79 -1.01
C ARG A 5 -4.01 9.64 -1.99
N ALA A 6 -4.68 8.98 -2.93
CA ALA A 6 -5.57 9.62 -3.88
C ALA A 6 -7.02 9.15 -3.67
N PRO A 7 -8.03 9.99 -3.90
CA PRO A 7 -9.41 9.56 -3.92
C PRO A 7 -9.66 8.62 -5.11
N CYS A 8 -10.46 7.58 -4.88
CA CYS A 8 -10.94 6.69 -5.93
C CYS A 8 -12.48 6.74 -5.93
N ILE A 9 -13.08 7.05 -7.07
CA ILE A 9 -14.53 7.11 -7.23
C ILE A 9 -14.95 6.04 -8.24
N VAL A 10 -15.89 5.19 -7.83
CA VAL A 10 -16.43 4.13 -8.67
C VAL A 10 -17.91 4.37 -8.89
N ARG A 11 -18.32 4.36 -10.15
CA ARG A 11 -19.73 4.45 -10.55
C ARG A 11 -20.08 3.29 -11.47
N TRP A 12 -20.98 2.42 -11.02
CA TRP A 12 -21.51 1.31 -11.81
C TRP A 12 -22.97 1.05 -11.43
N PRO A 13 -23.92 1.73 -12.10
CA PRO A 13 -25.34 1.57 -11.81
C PRO A 13 -25.79 0.11 -11.89
N GLY A 14 -26.60 -0.33 -10.91
CA GLY A 14 -27.09 -1.70 -10.79
C GLY A 14 -26.06 -2.71 -10.24
N ARG A 15 -24.79 -2.34 -10.07
CA ARG A 15 -23.75 -3.24 -9.53
C ARG A 15 -23.10 -2.71 -8.27
N VAL A 16 -22.79 -1.42 -8.22
CA VAL A 16 -22.16 -0.75 -7.06
C VAL A 16 -23.20 0.13 -6.37
N THR A 17 -23.37 -0.08 -5.08
CA THR A 17 -24.33 0.70 -4.28
C THR A 17 -23.89 2.17 -4.20
N ALA A 18 -24.77 3.09 -4.58
CA ALA A 18 -24.51 4.52 -4.50
C ALA A 18 -24.36 5.02 -3.05
N GLY A 19 -23.62 6.13 -2.88
CA GLY A 19 -23.48 6.81 -1.60
C GLY A 19 -22.68 6.05 -0.54
N LYS A 20 -21.92 5.04 -0.90
CA LYS A 20 -21.04 4.31 0.01
C LYS A 20 -19.60 4.82 -0.07
N THR A 21 -18.92 4.81 1.07
CA THR A 21 -17.49 5.07 1.17
C THR A 21 -16.79 3.89 1.85
N SER A 22 -15.53 3.68 1.52
CA SER A 22 -14.69 2.64 2.12
C SER A 22 -13.32 3.20 2.45
N GLY A 23 -12.77 2.85 3.62
CA GLY A 23 -11.39 3.09 4.02
C GLY A 23 -10.46 1.90 3.76
N ALA A 24 -10.93 0.85 3.08
CA ALA A 24 -10.12 -0.31 2.74
C ALA A 24 -8.93 0.08 1.84
N LEU A 25 -7.83 -0.67 1.96
CA LEU A 25 -6.68 -0.47 1.07
C LEU A 25 -7.02 -0.89 -0.35
N PHE A 26 -6.79 0.04 -1.28
CA PHE A 26 -6.86 -0.19 -2.71
C PHE A 26 -5.66 0.51 -3.36
N ALA A 27 -4.89 -0.20 -4.14
CA ALA A 27 -3.73 0.36 -4.84
C ALA A 27 -3.97 0.37 -6.35
N THR A 28 -3.29 1.25 -7.09
CA THR A 28 -3.43 1.33 -8.54
C THR A 28 -3.08 0.02 -9.25
N VAL A 29 -2.15 -0.76 -8.70
CA VAL A 29 -1.79 -2.08 -9.22
C VAL A 29 -2.94 -3.11 -9.10
N ASP A 30 -3.94 -2.85 -8.26
CA ASP A 30 -5.10 -3.73 -8.08
C ASP A 30 -6.13 -3.62 -9.20
N PHE A 31 -6.09 -2.53 -9.97
CA PHE A 31 -7.06 -2.36 -11.08
C PHE A 31 -6.97 -3.48 -12.10
N MET A 32 -5.77 -3.91 -12.47
CA MET A 32 -5.60 -4.92 -13.49
C MET A 32 -6.25 -6.27 -13.10
N PRO A 33 -5.91 -6.91 -11.97
CA PRO A 33 -6.55 -8.17 -11.58
C PRO A 33 -8.05 -7.99 -11.28
N THR A 34 -8.46 -6.84 -10.73
CA THR A 34 -9.87 -6.56 -10.46
C THR A 34 -10.69 -6.45 -11.75
N PHE A 35 -10.19 -5.75 -12.76
CA PHE A 35 -10.90 -5.62 -14.03
C PHE A 35 -10.87 -6.92 -14.84
N ALA A 36 -9.79 -7.70 -14.77
CA ALA A 36 -9.77 -9.04 -15.34
C ALA A 36 -10.88 -9.92 -14.73
N SER A 37 -10.95 -9.98 -13.41
CA SER A 37 -12.00 -10.72 -12.70
C SER A 37 -13.41 -10.24 -13.04
N LEU A 38 -13.65 -8.93 -13.09
CA LEU A 38 -14.96 -8.36 -13.47
C LEU A 38 -15.34 -8.67 -14.92
N ALA A 39 -14.38 -8.83 -15.81
CA ALA A 39 -14.58 -9.16 -17.21
C ALA A 39 -14.59 -10.68 -17.49
N GLY A 40 -14.42 -11.51 -16.44
CA GLY A 40 -14.41 -12.98 -16.57
C GLY A 40 -13.10 -13.55 -17.11
N PHE A 41 -11.99 -12.83 -16.98
CA PHE A 41 -10.66 -13.27 -17.39
C PHE A 41 -9.78 -13.61 -16.19
N ASP A 42 -8.89 -14.55 -16.37
CA ASP A 42 -7.82 -14.84 -15.41
C ASP A 42 -6.63 -13.91 -15.63
N VAL A 43 -5.92 -13.59 -14.56
CA VAL A 43 -4.64 -12.89 -14.65
C VAL A 43 -3.54 -13.87 -15.09
N PRO A 44 -2.48 -13.39 -15.79
CA PRO A 44 -1.34 -14.23 -16.14
C PRO A 44 -0.73 -14.93 -14.92
N THR A 45 -0.41 -16.23 -15.07
CA THR A 45 0.22 -17.04 -14.01
C THR A 45 1.70 -17.31 -14.29
N ASP A 46 2.21 -16.90 -15.45
CA ASP A 46 3.60 -17.02 -15.89
C ASP A 46 4.55 -16.04 -15.20
N ARG A 47 3.99 -15.11 -14.44
CA ARG A 47 4.71 -14.06 -13.70
C ARG A 47 3.98 -13.70 -12.41
N LYS A 48 4.72 -13.14 -11.47
CA LYS A 48 4.13 -12.59 -10.25
C LYS A 48 3.41 -11.27 -10.55
N ILE A 49 2.19 -11.17 -10.09
CA ILE A 49 1.36 -9.95 -10.15
C ILE A 49 1.26 -9.36 -8.76
N ASP A 50 1.68 -8.10 -8.60
CA ASP A 50 1.64 -7.40 -7.31
C ASP A 50 0.24 -6.91 -6.93
N GLY A 51 -0.64 -6.78 -7.91
CA GLY A 51 -2.04 -6.44 -7.72
C GLY A 51 -2.83 -7.59 -7.12
N VAL A 52 -3.84 -7.28 -6.32
CA VAL A 52 -4.81 -8.24 -5.81
C VAL A 52 -6.21 -7.91 -6.32
N ASP A 53 -7.00 -8.94 -6.60
CA ASP A 53 -8.39 -8.75 -6.99
C ASP A 53 -9.20 -8.13 -5.85
N GLN A 54 -9.82 -7.01 -6.11
CA GLN A 54 -10.65 -6.23 -5.21
C GLN A 54 -12.13 -6.19 -5.65
N THR A 55 -12.55 -7.12 -6.50
CA THR A 55 -13.92 -7.22 -7.01
C THR A 55 -14.93 -7.22 -5.85
N GLY A 56 -14.68 -8.01 -4.81
CA GLY A 56 -15.55 -8.06 -3.64
C GLY A 56 -15.67 -6.72 -2.91
N LEU A 57 -14.57 -5.92 -2.86
CA LEU A 57 -14.60 -4.57 -2.30
C LEU A 57 -15.46 -3.63 -3.14
N LEU A 58 -15.28 -3.64 -4.47
CA LEU A 58 -16.01 -2.76 -5.37
C LEU A 58 -17.52 -3.10 -5.40
N LEU A 59 -17.88 -4.38 -5.39
CA LEU A 59 -19.26 -4.82 -5.39
C LEU A 59 -19.91 -4.81 -3.98
N GLY A 60 -19.13 -4.53 -2.92
CA GLY A 60 -19.62 -4.43 -1.54
C GLY A 60 -19.82 -5.77 -0.82
N THR A 61 -19.38 -6.89 -1.40
CA THR A 61 -19.45 -8.23 -0.80
C THR A 61 -18.32 -8.49 0.19
N ASN A 62 -17.19 -7.80 0.06
CA ASN A 62 -16.08 -7.84 1.00
C ASN A 62 -15.69 -6.41 1.41
N LYS A 63 -16.16 -5.96 2.57
CA LYS A 63 -15.93 -4.60 3.07
C LYS A 63 -14.46 -4.31 3.43
N GLN A 64 -13.67 -5.34 3.72
CA GLN A 64 -12.26 -5.21 4.10
C GLN A 64 -11.34 -5.13 2.87
N GLY A 65 -11.81 -5.63 1.72
CA GLY A 65 -10.96 -5.87 0.56
C GLY A 65 -9.99 -7.04 0.77
N ASN A 66 -9.21 -7.34 -0.26
CA ASN A 66 -8.23 -8.44 -0.24
C ASN A 66 -6.80 -7.94 0.00
N ARG A 67 -6.55 -6.63 -0.14
CA ARG A 67 -5.22 -6.05 0.13
C ARG A 67 -5.04 -5.82 1.62
N THR A 68 -4.10 -6.52 2.23
CA THR A 68 -3.82 -6.42 3.67
C THR A 68 -2.70 -5.44 4.01
N ASN A 69 -1.82 -5.15 3.04
CA ASN A 69 -0.69 -4.25 3.21
C ASN A 69 -0.38 -3.47 1.94
N PHE A 70 0.37 -2.37 2.10
CA PHE A 70 0.89 -1.56 1.02
C PHE A 70 2.30 -1.08 1.34
N TYR A 71 3.21 -1.25 0.39
CA TYR A 71 4.59 -0.81 0.50
C TYR A 71 4.76 0.55 -0.17
N TYR A 72 5.21 1.53 0.61
CA TYR A 72 5.55 2.86 0.10
C TYR A 72 6.99 2.86 -0.39
N GLN A 73 7.21 3.22 -1.62
CA GLN A 73 8.52 3.18 -2.30
C GLN A 73 9.70 3.56 -1.39
N GLY A 74 10.50 2.55 -1.03
CA GLY A 74 11.78 2.72 -0.36
C GLY A 74 11.73 2.71 1.16
N ASN A 75 10.73 3.27 1.82
CA ASN A 75 10.87 3.60 3.24
C ASN A 75 9.62 3.47 4.11
N GLY A 76 8.60 2.75 3.67
CA GLY A 76 7.45 2.55 4.55
C GLY A 76 6.56 1.38 4.17
N VAL A 77 5.76 0.94 5.12
CA VAL A 77 4.72 -0.07 4.93
C VAL A 77 3.49 0.27 5.76
N ARG A 78 2.33 0.04 5.18
CA ARG A 78 1.04 0.08 5.89
C ARG A 78 0.47 -1.33 5.98
N GLN A 79 -0.04 -1.68 7.16
CA GLN A 79 -0.85 -2.89 7.38
C GLN A 79 -2.08 -2.52 8.21
N GLY A 80 -3.24 -2.66 7.60
CA GLY A 80 -4.48 -2.18 8.19
C GLY A 80 -4.41 -0.69 8.50
N LYS A 81 -4.67 -0.33 9.77
CA LYS A 81 -4.59 1.06 10.27
C LYS A 81 -3.19 1.54 10.64
N TRP A 82 -2.21 0.64 10.69
CA TRP A 82 -0.87 0.98 11.11
C TRP A 82 0.03 1.28 9.92
N LYS A 83 0.71 2.42 9.96
CA LYS A 83 1.71 2.83 8.98
C LYS A 83 3.05 3.02 9.69
N TYR A 84 4.06 2.33 9.18
CA TYR A 84 5.46 2.47 9.60
C TYR A 84 6.25 3.14 8.49
N LEU A 85 7.07 4.10 8.86
CA LEU A 85 7.95 4.83 7.96
C LEU A 85 9.36 4.87 8.55
N VAL A 86 10.33 4.83 7.65
CA VAL A 86 11.70 5.24 7.93
C VAL A 86 11.90 6.59 7.25
N ALA A 87 11.95 7.65 8.04
CA ALA A 87 12.17 8.98 7.51
C ALA A 87 13.63 9.13 7.10
N ASP A 88 13.96 8.72 5.86
CA ASP A 88 15.23 9.02 5.20
C ASP A 88 15.01 10.15 4.21
N GLN A 89 15.54 11.32 4.50
CA GLN A 89 15.32 12.53 3.70
C GLN A 89 16.03 12.52 2.35
N LYS A 90 16.90 11.56 2.09
CA LYS A 90 17.56 11.42 0.78
C LYS A 90 16.60 10.99 -0.35
N VAL A 91 15.39 10.51 -0.02
CA VAL A 91 14.44 9.96 -1.00
C VAL A 91 13.58 11.04 -1.68
N TYR A 92 13.36 12.19 -1.05
CA TYR A 92 12.56 13.26 -1.63
C TYR A 92 13.47 14.42 -2.07
N GLY A 93 13.74 14.50 -3.35
CA GLY A 93 14.72 15.37 -4.03
C GLY A 93 14.64 16.90 -3.82
N TYR A 94 13.91 17.40 -2.86
CA TYR A 94 13.80 18.82 -2.54
C TYR A 94 14.63 19.29 -1.34
N ALA A 95 15.30 18.40 -0.61
CA ALA A 95 16.11 18.73 0.56
C ALA A 95 17.48 18.03 0.53
N ARG A 96 18.23 18.21 -0.57
CA ARG A 96 19.53 17.57 -0.77
C ARG A 96 20.62 17.93 0.24
N ASP A 97 20.44 18.97 1.04
CA ASP A 97 21.48 19.56 1.88
C ASP A 97 21.21 19.52 3.39
N MET A 98 20.17 18.79 3.85
CA MET A 98 19.94 18.60 5.28
C MET A 98 20.18 17.15 5.68
N GLU A 99 21.28 16.89 6.36
CA GLU A 99 21.48 15.65 7.13
C GLU A 99 20.48 15.63 8.30
N ARG A 100 19.36 14.96 8.13
CA ARG A 100 18.49 14.63 9.24
C ARG A 100 18.72 13.19 9.67
N PRO A 101 18.70 12.90 10.98
CA PRO A 101 18.82 11.52 11.44
C PRO A 101 17.70 10.66 10.85
N VAL A 102 18.04 9.42 10.53
CA VAL A 102 17.04 8.41 10.16
C VAL A 102 16.15 8.18 11.37
N VAL A 103 14.86 8.50 11.25
CA VAL A 103 13.89 8.37 12.32
C VAL A 103 12.87 7.31 11.92
N GLU A 104 12.63 6.36 12.80
CA GLU A 104 11.54 5.39 12.65
C GLU A 104 10.24 5.99 13.22
N GLU A 105 9.20 5.96 12.42
CA GLU A 105 7.90 6.54 12.75
C GLU A 105 6.80 5.49 12.62
N LEU A 106 5.81 5.56 13.51
CA LEU A 106 4.65 4.67 13.51
C LEU A 106 3.39 5.49 13.74
N TYR A 107 2.40 5.29 12.89
CA TYR A 107 1.14 6.02 12.95
C TYR A 107 -0.06 5.09 12.95
N ASN A 108 -1.12 5.49 13.67
CA ASN A 108 -2.42 4.87 13.60
C ASN A 108 -3.35 5.76 12.76
N LEU A 109 -3.52 5.43 11.49
CA LEU A 109 -4.24 6.25 10.53
C LEU A 109 -5.75 6.41 10.80
N ASP A 110 -6.34 5.56 11.64
CA ASP A 110 -7.74 5.73 12.06
C ASP A 110 -7.89 6.90 13.05
N ARG A 111 -6.81 7.26 13.75
CA ARG A 111 -6.82 8.31 14.78
C ARG A 111 -6.00 9.53 14.40
N ASP A 112 -5.01 9.34 13.54
CA ASP A 112 -4.06 10.36 13.12
C ASP A 112 -3.73 10.19 11.64
N ILE A 113 -4.69 10.59 10.81
CA ILE A 113 -4.56 10.54 9.35
C ILE A 113 -3.53 11.54 8.83
N GLY A 114 -3.26 12.60 9.61
CA GLY A 114 -2.27 13.63 9.29
C GLY A 114 -0.84 13.26 9.63
N GLU A 115 -0.62 12.09 10.28
CA GLU A 115 0.74 11.63 10.66
C GLU A 115 1.49 12.65 11.51
N THR A 116 0.79 13.21 12.50
CA THR A 116 1.32 14.30 13.33
C THR A 116 2.01 13.81 14.60
N ASN A 117 1.65 12.60 15.09
CA ASN A 117 2.13 12.07 16.37
C ASN A 117 2.64 10.64 16.21
N SER A 118 3.96 10.49 16.15
CA SER A 118 4.57 9.17 16.08
C SER A 118 4.35 8.37 17.37
N LEU A 119 3.91 7.13 17.19
CA LEU A 119 3.69 6.15 18.26
C LEU A 119 4.83 5.13 18.35
N ALA A 120 5.95 5.31 17.66
CA ALA A 120 7.04 4.34 17.57
C ALA A 120 7.59 3.98 18.96
N ALA A 121 7.87 4.98 19.80
CA ALA A 121 8.38 4.77 21.17
C ALA A 121 7.38 4.03 22.07
N LYS A 122 6.06 4.18 21.82
CA LYS A 122 5.00 3.55 22.62
C LYS A 122 4.70 2.11 22.18
N HIS A 123 5.04 1.75 20.94
CA HIS A 123 4.71 0.44 20.37
C HIS A 123 5.90 -0.24 19.67
N PRO A 124 7.03 -0.49 20.38
CA PRO A 124 8.26 -1.03 19.77
C PRO A 124 8.03 -2.38 19.09
N ARG A 125 7.23 -3.28 19.68
CA ARG A 125 6.89 -4.57 19.06
C ARG A 125 6.16 -4.42 17.72
N LYS A 126 5.32 -3.39 17.57
CA LYS A 126 4.62 -3.10 16.32
C LYS A 126 5.59 -2.55 15.27
N VAL A 127 6.54 -1.71 15.67
CA VAL A 127 7.63 -1.23 14.81
C VAL A 127 8.42 -2.40 14.24
N GLU A 128 8.91 -3.30 15.11
CA GLU A 128 9.68 -4.48 14.68
C GLU A 128 8.89 -5.37 13.70
N MET A 129 7.62 -5.62 13.98
CA MET A 129 6.75 -6.41 13.10
C MET A 129 6.59 -5.78 11.72
N LEU A 130 6.35 -4.47 11.64
CA LEU A 130 6.15 -3.78 10.36
C LEU A 130 7.46 -3.58 9.62
N LYS A 131 8.57 -3.37 10.34
CA LYS A 131 9.92 -3.36 9.77
C LYS A 131 10.28 -4.69 9.13
N ALA A 132 10.00 -5.80 9.81
CA ALA A 132 10.19 -7.14 9.26
C ALA A 132 9.33 -7.37 8.00
N LEU A 133 8.05 -6.95 8.02
CA LEU A 133 7.18 -7.00 6.85
C LEU A 133 7.73 -6.15 5.70
N MET A 134 8.17 -4.93 5.96
CA MET A 134 8.77 -4.06 4.95
C MET A 134 10.00 -4.71 4.31
N ASN A 135 10.89 -5.29 5.13
CA ASN A 135 12.10 -5.95 4.65
C ASN A 135 11.80 -7.21 3.83
N SER A 136 10.77 -7.98 4.21
CA SER A 136 10.34 -9.15 3.43
C SER A 136 9.81 -8.75 2.04
N ILE A 137 9.04 -7.66 1.97
CA ILE A 137 8.55 -7.14 0.69
C ILE A 137 9.71 -6.62 -0.17
N LYS A 138 10.67 -5.91 0.42
CA LYS A 138 11.88 -5.46 -0.30
C LYS A 138 12.68 -6.62 -0.89
N ALA A 139 12.89 -7.68 -0.11
CA ALA A 139 13.61 -8.87 -0.56
C ALA A 139 12.90 -9.59 -1.71
N ASP A 140 11.57 -9.66 -1.66
CA ASP A 140 10.74 -10.28 -2.69
C ASP A 140 10.67 -9.43 -3.98
N ALA A 141 10.72 -8.10 -3.86
CA ALA A 141 10.68 -7.16 -4.97
C ALA A 141 12.02 -6.99 -5.69
N THR A 142 13.07 -7.71 -5.32
CA THR A 142 14.37 -7.63 -6.00
C THR A 142 14.23 -8.15 -7.42
N ILE A 143 14.24 -7.24 -8.39
CA ILE A 143 14.17 -7.54 -9.82
C ILE A 143 15.45 -8.30 -10.19
N LYS A 144 15.32 -9.58 -10.55
CA LYS A 144 16.42 -10.28 -11.20
C LYS A 144 16.73 -9.55 -12.52
N PRO A 145 18.01 -9.27 -12.84
CA PRO A 145 18.34 -8.64 -14.12
C PRO A 145 17.71 -9.44 -15.26
N VAL A 146 16.99 -8.74 -16.13
CA VAL A 146 16.45 -9.35 -17.34
C VAL A 146 17.65 -9.91 -18.12
N GLN A 147 17.72 -11.24 -18.27
CA GLN A 147 18.69 -11.82 -19.20
C GLN A 147 18.43 -11.19 -20.56
N LYS A 148 19.43 -10.47 -21.09
CA LYS A 148 19.34 -9.96 -22.47
C LYS A 148 19.07 -11.16 -23.35
N LEU A 149 17.89 -11.20 -23.96
CA LEU A 149 17.62 -12.12 -25.05
C LEU A 149 18.68 -11.84 -26.12
N ARG A 150 19.48 -12.85 -26.42
CA ARG A 150 20.48 -12.84 -27.50
C ARG A 150 19.76 -12.98 -28.83
#